data_82c999331b30941fdb827bbe91de82c9
#
_entry.id   82c999331b30941fdb827bbe91de82c9
#
_cell.length_a   1.000
_cell.length_b   1.000
_cell.length_c   1.000
_cell.angle_alpha   90.00
_cell.angle_beta   90.00
_cell.angle_gamma   90.00
#
_symmetry.space_group_name_H-M   'P 1'
#
loop_
_entity.id
_entity.type
_entity.pdbx_description
1 polymer ?
#
loop_
_entity_poly.entity_id
_entity_poly.type
_entity_poly.pdbx_seq_one_letter_code
_entity_poly.pdbx_strand_id
1 'polypeptide(L)'
;MFKDLKVKATGAAGVGTGAALGEFVSEFGTRAAGLTGNAKLGVKAIVKALVGAIAWFVSERTGGMWSFFAETMAYGSWGSILLDLIARAYPGGVPGLAETAALRLRGVAVTARAVAARMEVAPKVEEVAPEVKAEEAHLIG
;
A
#
# COMPACT_ATOMS: atom_id res chain seq x y z
N MET A 1 -9.16 20.23 -5.77
CA MET A 1 -7.81 19.77 -5.43
C MET A 1 -7.78 18.83 -4.21
N PHE A 2 -8.29 19.21 -3.06
CA PHE A 2 -8.32 18.32 -1.87
C PHE A 2 -9.25 17.11 -2.01
N LYS A 3 -10.37 17.21 -2.71
CA LYS A 3 -11.26 16.07 -3.00
C LYS A 3 -10.56 15.02 -3.85
N ASP A 4 -9.85 15.44 -4.87
CA ASP A 4 -9.11 14.53 -5.76
C ASP A 4 -7.95 13.84 -5.04
N LEU A 5 -7.28 14.53 -4.11
CA LEU A 5 -6.22 13.95 -3.31
C LEU A 5 -6.76 12.87 -2.35
N LYS A 6 -7.91 13.12 -1.71
CA LYS A 6 -8.57 12.12 -0.85
C LYS A 6 -8.98 10.88 -1.63
N VAL A 7 -9.55 11.06 -2.81
CA VAL A 7 -9.95 9.94 -3.69
C VAL A 7 -8.73 9.13 -4.12
N LYS A 8 -7.66 9.78 -4.57
CA LYS A 8 -6.41 9.12 -4.96
C LYS A 8 -5.75 8.38 -3.79
N ALA A 9 -5.71 9.02 -2.62
CA ALA A 9 -5.13 8.40 -1.42
C ALA A 9 -5.96 7.19 -0.95
N THR A 10 -7.29 7.31 -0.95
CA THR A 10 -8.18 6.20 -0.60
C THR A 10 -8.06 5.05 -1.58
N GLY A 11 -7.97 5.35 -2.89
CA GLY A 11 -7.77 4.34 -3.92
C GLY A 11 -6.44 3.60 -3.75
N ALA A 12 -5.34 4.33 -3.56
CA ALA A 12 -4.03 3.73 -3.33
C ALA A 12 -3.99 2.89 -2.05
N ALA A 13 -4.60 3.38 -0.97
CA ALA A 13 -4.71 2.65 0.29
C ALA A 13 -5.56 1.38 0.13
N GLY A 14 -6.67 1.44 -0.61
CA GLY A 14 -7.51 0.29 -0.90
C GLY A 14 -6.76 -0.79 -1.69
N VAL A 15 -6.10 -0.42 -2.78
CA VAL A 15 -5.28 -1.34 -3.59
C VAL A 15 -4.19 -2.00 -2.75
N GLY A 16 -3.43 -1.20 -1.98
CA GLY A 16 -2.38 -1.72 -1.11
C GLY A 16 -2.91 -2.67 -0.04
N THR A 17 -4.01 -2.32 0.61
CA THR A 17 -4.66 -3.15 1.62
C THR A 17 -5.19 -4.45 1.01
N GLY A 18 -5.83 -4.39 -0.16
CA GLY A 18 -6.34 -5.58 -0.85
C GLY A 18 -5.24 -6.56 -1.25
N ALA A 19 -4.13 -6.05 -1.79
CA ALA A 19 -2.98 -6.86 -2.11
C ALA A 19 -2.34 -7.50 -0.86
N ALA A 20 -2.15 -6.72 0.19
CA ALA A 20 -1.57 -7.19 1.46
C ALA A 20 -2.45 -8.22 2.15
N LEU A 21 -3.76 -7.99 2.24
CA LEU A 21 -4.71 -8.95 2.82
C LEU A 21 -4.77 -10.23 1.99
N GLY A 22 -4.86 -10.11 0.67
CA GLY A 22 -4.84 -11.25 -0.24
C GLY A 22 -3.60 -12.10 -0.05
N GLU A 23 -2.43 -11.48 0.04
CA GLU A 23 -1.17 -12.18 0.29
C GLU A 23 -1.15 -12.83 1.67
N PHE A 24 -1.48 -12.08 2.72
CA PHE A 24 -1.47 -12.57 4.10
C PHE A 24 -2.39 -13.78 4.28
N VAL A 25 -3.66 -13.66 3.87
CA VAL A 25 -4.65 -14.73 4.03
C VAL A 25 -4.26 -15.96 3.20
N SER A 26 -3.78 -15.75 1.97
CA SER A 26 -3.36 -16.85 1.10
C SER A 26 -2.11 -17.56 1.62
N GLU A 27 -1.14 -16.82 2.13
CA GLU A 27 0.07 -17.40 2.71
C GLU A 27 -0.24 -18.17 4.00
N PHE A 28 -1.06 -17.60 4.88
CA PHE A 28 -1.51 -18.26 6.09
C PHE A 28 -2.27 -19.56 5.79
N GLY A 29 -3.22 -19.52 4.85
CA GLY A 29 -3.99 -20.71 4.46
C GLY A 29 -3.14 -21.80 3.84
N THR A 30 -2.20 -21.44 2.97
CA THR A 30 -1.32 -22.44 2.32
C THR A 30 -0.29 -23.02 3.28
N ARG A 31 0.21 -22.25 4.23
CA ARG A 31 1.09 -22.74 5.31
C ARG A 31 0.35 -23.69 6.24
N ALA A 32 -0.86 -23.32 6.68
CA ALA A 32 -1.68 -24.16 7.54
C ALA A 32 -2.04 -25.50 6.87
N ALA A 33 -2.25 -25.51 5.55
CA ALA A 33 -2.52 -26.70 4.77
C ALA A 33 -1.27 -27.50 4.36
N GLY A 34 -0.06 -27.01 4.63
CA GLY A 34 1.20 -27.66 4.25
C GLY A 34 1.42 -27.74 2.75
N LEU A 35 0.83 -26.86 1.95
CA LEU A 35 0.90 -26.89 0.50
C LEU A 35 2.22 -26.32 -0.02
N THR A 36 2.76 -26.97 -1.06
CA THR A 36 3.99 -26.56 -1.73
C THR A 36 3.84 -26.59 -3.26
N GLY A 37 4.73 -25.92 -3.98
CA GLY A 37 4.78 -25.97 -5.44
C GLY A 37 3.53 -25.42 -6.14
N ASN A 38 3.08 -26.10 -7.16
CA ASN A 38 1.95 -25.67 -8.00
C ASN A 38 0.61 -25.64 -7.26
N ALA A 39 0.40 -26.58 -6.33
CA ALA A 39 -0.79 -26.62 -5.48
C ALA A 39 -0.88 -25.35 -4.58
N LYS A 40 0.24 -24.92 -4.01
CA LYS A 40 0.33 -23.68 -3.23
C LYS A 40 -0.08 -22.48 -4.07
N LEU A 41 0.43 -22.35 -5.28
CA LEU A 41 0.12 -21.24 -6.18
C LEU A 41 -1.35 -21.21 -6.58
N GLY A 42 -1.92 -22.37 -6.91
CA GLY A 42 -3.34 -22.48 -7.26
C GLY A 42 -4.26 -22.06 -6.10
N VAL A 43 -3.99 -22.55 -4.90
CA VAL A 43 -4.76 -22.20 -3.71
C VAL A 43 -4.57 -20.71 -3.34
N LYS A 44 -3.36 -20.18 -3.47
CA LYS A 44 -3.13 -18.72 -3.30
C LYS A 44 -3.99 -17.88 -4.23
N ALA A 45 -4.04 -18.26 -5.52
CA ALA A 45 -4.84 -17.54 -6.50
C ALA A 45 -6.34 -17.58 -6.16
N ILE A 46 -6.85 -18.75 -5.76
CA ILE A 46 -8.25 -18.92 -5.35
C ILE A 46 -8.57 -18.07 -4.11
N VAL A 47 -7.72 -18.11 -3.10
CA VAL A 47 -7.93 -17.32 -1.87
C VAL A 47 -7.90 -15.83 -2.16
N LYS A 48 -6.96 -15.35 -2.96
CA LYS A 48 -6.89 -13.95 -3.40
C LYS A 48 -8.13 -13.56 -4.21
N ALA A 49 -8.60 -14.44 -5.09
CA ALA A 49 -9.83 -14.21 -5.86
C ALA A 49 -11.05 -14.08 -4.93
N LEU A 50 -11.16 -14.93 -3.92
CA LEU A 50 -12.23 -14.85 -2.91
C LEU A 50 -12.16 -13.58 -2.07
N VAL A 51 -10.99 -13.17 -1.62
CA VAL A 51 -10.80 -11.90 -0.90
C VAL A 51 -11.25 -10.73 -1.77
N GLY A 52 -10.87 -10.72 -3.04
CA GLY A 52 -11.33 -9.71 -4.00
C GLY A 52 -12.84 -9.72 -4.21
N ALA A 53 -13.44 -10.90 -4.34
CA ALA A 53 -14.89 -11.05 -4.50
C ALA A 53 -15.68 -10.56 -3.27
N ILE A 54 -15.19 -10.88 -2.07
CA ILE A 54 -15.79 -10.37 -0.82
C ILE A 54 -15.68 -8.85 -0.75
N ALA A 55 -14.53 -8.29 -1.06
CA ALA A 55 -14.35 -6.85 -1.09
C ALA A 55 -15.26 -6.17 -2.11
N TRP A 56 -15.40 -6.74 -3.29
CA TRP A 56 -16.34 -6.28 -4.31
C TRP A 56 -17.78 -6.31 -3.82
N PHE A 57 -18.20 -7.41 -3.23
CA PHE A 57 -19.55 -7.55 -2.66
C PHE A 57 -19.83 -6.53 -1.56
N VAL A 58 -18.85 -6.25 -0.71
CA VAL A 58 -18.93 -5.20 0.30
C VAL A 58 -19.06 -3.83 -0.36
N SER A 59 -18.35 -3.57 -1.46
CA SER A 59 -18.44 -2.30 -2.18
C SER A 59 -19.84 -2.02 -2.73
N GLU A 60 -20.53 -3.06 -3.22
CA GLU A 60 -21.91 -2.92 -3.72
C GLU A 60 -22.93 -2.64 -2.61
N ARG A 61 -22.62 -3.03 -1.38
CA ARG A 61 -23.50 -2.86 -0.23
C ARG A 61 -23.22 -1.64 0.63
N THR A 62 -22.09 -1.05 0.44
CA THR A 62 -21.67 0.19 1.14
C THR A 62 -21.80 1.37 0.21
N GLY A 63 -21.79 2.57 0.75
CA GLY A 63 -21.86 3.81 -0.04
C GLY A 63 -20.67 4.74 0.18
N GLY A 64 -20.50 5.66 -0.75
CA GLY A 64 -19.52 6.74 -0.63
C GLY A 64 -18.06 6.26 -0.65
N MET A 65 -17.25 6.81 0.22
CA MET A 65 -15.81 6.55 0.27
C MET A 65 -15.48 5.09 0.64
N TRP A 66 -16.33 4.45 1.44
CA TRP A 66 -16.17 3.04 1.82
C TRP A 66 -16.40 2.08 0.66
N SER A 67 -17.39 2.36 -0.19
CA SER A 67 -17.62 1.60 -1.42
C SER A 67 -16.39 1.69 -2.33
N PHE A 68 -15.88 2.88 -2.55
CA PHE A 68 -14.67 3.09 -3.36
C PHE A 68 -13.43 2.41 -2.77
N PHE A 69 -13.26 2.46 -1.45
CA PHE A 69 -12.16 1.76 -0.78
C PHE A 69 -12.27 0.25 -0.95
N ALA A 70 -13.45 -0.32 -0.74
CA ALA A 70 -13.69 -1.77 -0.90
C ALA A 70 -13.52 -2.22 -2.36
N GLU A 71 -13.97 -1.43 -3.33
CA GLU A 71 -13.75 -1.68 -4.76
C GLU A 71 -12.26 -1.71 -5.10
N THR A 72 -11.51 -0.72 -4.65
CA THR A 72 -10.06 -0.67 -4.88
C THR A 72 -9.32 -1.79 -4.15
N MET A 73 -9.80 -2.25 -3.00
CA MET A 73 -9.32 -3.48 -2.33
C MET A 73 -9.50 -4.72 -3.22
N ALA A 74 -10.65 -4.86 -3.88
CA ALA A 74 -10.89 -5.96 -4.80
C ALA A 74 -9.86 -5.97 -5.94
N TYR A 75 -9.64 -4.81 -6.56
CA TYR A 75 -8.63 -4.67 -7.60
C TYR A 75 -7.20 -4.96 -7.11
N GLY A 76 -6.87 -4.56 -5.89
CA GLY A 76 -5.59 -4.86 -5.27
C GLY A 76 -5.36 -6.37 -5.08
N SER A 77 -6.37 -7.08 -4.59
CA SER A 77 -6.32 -8.52 -4.39
C SER A 77 -6.21 -9.27 -5.73
N TRP A 78 -7.00 -8.91 -6.73
CA TRP A 78 -6.95 -9.53 -8.06
C TRP A 78 -5.65 -9.16 -8.81
N GLY A 79 -5.18 -7.92 -8.68
CA GLY A 79 -3.91 -7.48 -9.26
C GLY A 79 -2.73 -8.28 -8.70
N SER A 80 -2.76 -8.67 -7.44
CA SER A 80 -1.73 -9.51 -6.84
C SER A 80 -1.65 -10.92 -7.44
N ILE A 81 -2.77 -11.45 -7.95
CA ILE A 81 -2.78 -12.72 -8.69
C ILE A 81 -1.99 -12.60 -10.00
N LEU A 82 -2.21 -11.48 -10.72
CA LEU A 82 -1.47 -11.21 -11.96
C LEU A 82 0.03 -11.08 -11.69
N LEU A 83 0.42 -10.44 -10.60
CA LEU A 83 1.83 -10.33 -10.20
C LEU A 83 2.44 -11.71 -9.90
N ASP A 84 1.72 -12.59 -9.23
CA ASP A 84 2.17 -13.97 -8.98
C ASP A 84 2.34 -14.76 -10.27
N LEU A 85 1.43 -14.60 -11.23
CA LEU A 85 1.50 -15.24 -12.55
C LEU A 85 2.69 -14.72 -13.36
N ILE A 86 2.93 -13.42 -13.34
CA ILE A 86 4.07 -12.79 -14.01
C ILE A 86 5.38 -13.27 -13.38
N ALA A 87 5.47 -13.27 -12.05
CA ALA A 87 6.64 -13.76 -11.34
C ALA A 87 6.95 -15.23 -11.65
N ARG A 88 5.92 -16.05 -11.90
CA ARG A 88 6.09 -17.44 -12.31
C ARG A 88 6.52 -17.59 -13.77
N ALA A 89 5.93 -16.80 -14.67
CA ALA A 89 6.29 -16.83 -16.09
C ALA A 89 7.71 -16.32 -16.34
N TYR A 90 8.17 -15.41 -15.51
CA TYR A 90 9.49 -14.77 -15.62
C TYR A 90 10.27 -14.89 -14.29
N PRO A 91 10.85 -16.07 -13.98
CA PRO A 91 11.55 -16.30 -12.69
C PRO A 91 12.75 -15.36 -12.48
N GLY A 92 13.34 -14.84 -13.55
CA GLY A 92 14.43 -13.86 -13.52
C GLY A 92 13.97 -12.39 -13.57
N GLY A 93 12.65 -12.17 -13.51
CA GLY A 93 12.04 -10.87 -13.73
C GLY A 93 11.80 -10.56 -15.22
N VAL A 94 10.81 -9.73 -15.51
CA VAL A 94 10.55 -9.26 -16.88
C VAL A 94 11.69 -8.31 -17.28
N PRO A 95 12.37 -8.52 -18.42
CA PRO A 95 13.44 -7.62 -18.86
C PRO A 95 12.93 -6.18 -18.97
N GLY A 96 13.58 -5.26 -18.24
CA GLY A 96 13.21 -3.85 -18.17
C GLY A 96 12.15 -3.49 -17.13
N LEU A 97 11.27 -4.40 -16.74
CA LEU A 97 10.24 -4.15 -15.72
C LEU A 97 10.82 -4.20 -14.31
N ALA A 98 11.77 -5.11 -14.06
CA ALA A 98 12.46 -5.22 -12.78
C ALA A 98 13.28 -3.98 -12.47
N GLU A 99 13.98 -3.41 -13.45
CA GLU A 99 14.73 -2.16 -13.29
C GLU A 99 13.79 -0.97 -13.06
N THR A 100 12.69 -0.88 -13.80
CA THR A 100 11.69 0.18 -13.63
C THR A 100 10.99 0.07 -12.29
N ALA A 101 10.64 -1.15 -11.82
CA ALA A 101 10.06 -1.39 -10.51
C ALA A 101 11.05 -1.07 -9.39
N ALA A 102 12.34 -1.45 -9.54
CA ALA A 102 13.38 -1.13 -8.57
C ALA A 102 13.63 0.38 -8.48
N LEU A 103 13.61 1.10 -9.60
CA LEU A 103 13.73 2.55 -9.65
C LEU A 103 12.52 3.24 -8.99
N ARG A 104 11.31 2.74 -9.23
CA ARG A 104 10.09 3.25 -8.59
C ARG A 104 10.08 2.99 -7.09
N LEU A 105 10.49 1.81 -6.65
CA LEU A 105 10.60 1.47 -5.23
C LEU A 105 11.67 2.32 -4.54
N ARG A 106 12.81 2.58 -5.19
CA ARG A 106 13.82 3.52 -4.68
C ARG A 106 13.27 4.93 -4.58
N GLY A 107 12.53 5.40 -5.58
CA GLY A 107 11.86 6.70 -5.54
C GLY A 107 10.85 6.81 -4.40
N VAL A 108 10.03 5.78 -4.19
CA VAL A 108 9.08 5.69 -3.07
C VAL A 108 9.82 5.67 -1.72
N ALA A 109 10.88 4.89 -1.59
CA ALA A 109 11.68 4.82 -0.37
C ALA A 109 12.36 6.15 -0.04
N VAL A 110 12.90 6.86 -1.04
CA VAL A 110 13.49 8.20 -0.88
C VAL A 110 12.42 9.20 -0.46
N THR A 111 11.25 9.17 -1.09
CA THR A 111 10.12 10.05 -0.74
C THR A 111 9.62 9.76 0.67
N ALA A 112 9.48 8.48 1.06
CA ALA A 112 9.06 8.09 2.41
C ALA A 112 10.07 8.53 3.46
N ARG A 113 11.37 8.42 3.20
CA ARG A 113 12.44 8.92 4.06
C ARG A 113 12.42 10.44 4.19
N ALA A 114 12.19 11.16 3.10
CA ALA A 114 12.07 12.62 3.11
C ALA A 114 10.86 13.08 3.92
N VAL A 115 9.72 12.41 3.80
CA VAL A 115 8.52 12.69 4.60
C VAL A 115 8.76 12.38 6.08
N ALA A 116 9.36 11.24 6.41
CA ALA A 116 9.72 10.87 7.78
C ALA A 116 10.69 11.89 8.42
N ALA A 117 11.71 12.33 7.67
CA ALA A 117 12.64 13.36 8.12
C ALA A 117 11.94 14.69 8.39
N ARG A 118 10.98 15.09 7.56
CA ARG A 118 10.15 16.29 7.79
C ARG A 118 9.26 16.15 9.01
N MET A 119 8.68 15.00 9.27
CA MET A 119 7.87 14.72 10.46
C MET A 119 8.70 14.76 11.74
N GLU A 120 9.95 14.28 11.73
CA GLU A 120 10.85 14.35 12.88
C GLU A 120 11.35 15.77 13.16
N VAL A 121 11.58 16.57 12.13
CA VAL A 121 12.08 17.94 12.24
C VAL A 121 10.97 18.92 12.63
N ALA A 122 9.73 18.72 12.18
CA ALA A 122 8.60 19.61 12.46
C ALA A 122 8.31 19.79 13.98
N PRO A 123 8.28 18.75 14.85
CA PRO A 123 8.13 18.91 16.29
C PRO A 123 9.28 19.66 16.94
N LYS A 124 10.52 19.45 16.49
CA LYS A 124 11.71 20.16 17.00
C LYS A 124 11.70 21.64 16.62
N VAL A 125 11.22 21.99 15.43
CA VAL A 125 11.05 23.37 14.99
C VAL A 125 9.95 24.08 15.79
N GLU A 126 8.85 23.41 16.10
CA GLU A 126 7.80 23.95 16.96
C GLU A 126 8.25 24.15 18.41
N GLU A 127 9.09 23.29 18.96
CA GLU A 127 9.69 23.45 20.29
C GLU A 127 10.71 24.59 20.35
N VAL A 128 11.49 24.79 19.30
CA VAL A 128 12.52 25.84 19.24
C VAL A 128 11.93 27.21 18.89
N ALA A 129 10.89 27.27 18.09
CA ALA A 129 10.25 28.54 17.68
C ALA A 129 9.71 29.39 18.86
N PRO A 130 9.10 28.86 19.94
CA PRO A 130 8.74 29.63 21.12
C PRO A 130 9.95 30.14 21.88
N GLU A 131 11.03 29.41 21.97
CA GLU A 131 12.29 29.87 22.62
C GLU A 131 12.95 31.00 21.83
N VAL A 132 13.02 30.90 20.50
CA VAL A 132 13.54 31.97 19.64
C VAL A 132 12.69 33.23 19.74
N LYS A 133 11.38 33.14 19.79
CA LYS A 133 10.45 34.25 19.97
C LYS A 133 10.60 34.90 21.36
N ALA A 134 10.78 34.07 22.38
CA ALA A 134 11.02 34.56 23.74
C ALA A 134 12.37 35.30 23.87
N GLU A 135 13.39 34.81 23.17
CA GLU A 135 14.71 35.42 23.12
C GLU A 135 14.70 36.74 22.33
N GLU A 136 14.02 36.81 21.19
CA GLU A 136 13.78 38.05 20.46
C GLU A 136 12.98 39.06 21.27
N ALA A 137 11.92 38.66 21.96
CA ALA A 137 11.15 39.50 22.84
C ALA A 137 11.99 40.03 24.01
N HIS A 138 12.94 39.26 24.49
CA HIS A 138 13.84 39.65 25.57
C HIS A 138 14.92 40.62 25.09
N LEU A 139 15.37 40.51 23.83
CA LEU A 139 16.32 41.44 23.20
C LEU A 139 15.68 42.77 22.81
N ILE A 140 14.40 42.82 22.54
CA ILE A 140 13.65 44.03 22.15
C ILE A 140 13.06 44.75 23.38
N GLY A 141 12.89 44.04 24.46
CA GLY A 141 12.40 44.56 25.73
C GLY A 141 13.47 45.15 26.59
#